data_d2a228a8b52cd47ce64ce32f11b1c74e
#
_entry.id   d2a228a8b52cd47ce64ce32f11b1c74e
#
_cell.length_a   1.000
_cell.length_b   1.000
_cell.length_c   1.000
_cell.angle_alpha   90.00
_cell.angle_beta   90.00
_cell.angle_gamma   90.00
#
_symmetry.space_group_name_H-M   'P 1'
#
loop_
_entity.id
_entity.type
_entity.pdbx_description
1 polymer ?
#
loop_
_entity_poly.entity_id
_entity_poly.type
_entity_poly.pdbx_seq_one_letter_code
_entity_poly.pdbx_strand_id
1 'polypeptide(L)'
;MKDLQPNILDDYQHLVANAIEQWGAESDFPAMDGVDREELDDYLFEYQRILDSEGSQKAQLTKYGIVAIIPIIILSAFPESMLPWGKYTLVVGVAIGVAVALCLKGLAVLLVKSRLRSLRSANAGLADFSARVIAYRDNKNAAS
;
A
#
# COMPACT_ATOMS: atom_id res chain seq x y z
N MET A 1 -19.51 12.08 -3.43
CA MET A 1 -19.13 11.60 -3.37
C MET A 1 -18.66 10.84 -3.59
N LYS A 2 -18.57 10.63 -3.73
CA LYS A 2 -18.09 10.06 -3.84
C LYS A 2 -17.45 9.42 -3.90
N ASP A 3 -17.58 9.49 -4.79
CA ASP A 3 -16.61 9.05 -4.79
C ASP A 3 -15.95 8.21 -3.91
N LEU A 4 -16.23 7.58 -3.69
CA LEU A 4 -15.75 6.65 -2.72
C LEU A 4 -15.73 5.26 -3.29
N GLN A 5 -15.11 5.15 -4.45
CA GLN A 5 -14.77 3.83 -4.93
C GLN A 5 -13.59 3.36 -4.12
N PRO A 6 -13.74 2.31 -3.30
CA PRO A 6 -12.59 1.80 -2.56
C PRO A 6 -11.54 1.37 -3.57
N ASN A 7 -10.34 1.84 -3.36
CA ASN A 7 -9.21 1.36 -4.12
C ASN A 7 -9.07 -0.14 -3.85
N ILE A 8 -9.03 -0.94 -4.89
CA ILE A 8 -8.96 -2.40 -4.76
C ILE A 8 -7.80 -2.83 -3.86
N LEU A 9 -6.68 -2.11 -3.95
CA LEU A 9 -5.50 -2.41 -3.13
C LEU A 9 -5.73 -2.09 -1.66
N ASP A 10 -6.56 -1.10 -1.38
CA ASP A 10 -6.83 -0.66 -0.01
C ASP A 10 -7.97 -1.44 0.62
N ASP A 11 -8.63 -2.32 -0.12
CA ASP A 11 -9.82 -3.01 0.35
C ASP A 11 -9.74 -4.52 0.12
N TYR A 12 -8.52 -5.05 0.30
CA TYR A 12 -8.25 -6.47 0.10
C TYR A 12 -9.12 -7.35 1.00
N GLN A 13 -9.29 -6.94 2.25
CA GLN A 13 -10.09 -7.68 3.22
C GLN A 13 -11.53 -7.85 2.72
N HIS A 14 -12.16 -6.76 2.30
CA HIS A 14 -13.54 -6.80 1.81
C HIS A 14 -13.65 -7.53 0.49
N LEU A 15 -12.64 -7.43 -0.34
CA LEU A 15 -12.64 -8.09 -1.64
C LEU A 15 -12.70 -9.60 -1.48
N VAL A 16 -11.88 -10.16 -0.60
CA VAL A 16 -11.89 -11.60 -0.32
C VAL A 16 -13.19 -12.01 0.37
N ALA A 17 -13.62 -11.26 1.40
CA ALA A 17 -14.83 -11.57 2.14
C ALA A 17 -16.06 -11.55 1.23
N ASN A 18 -16.17 -10.55 0.38
CA ASN A 18 -17.30 -10.44 -0.55
C ASN A 18 -17.31 -11.55 -1.58
N ALA A 19 -16.14 -11.97 -2.05
CA ALA A 19 -16.04 -13.08 -2.99
C ALA A 19 -16.52 -14.39 -2.35
N ILE A 20 -16.16 -14.64 -1.10
CA ILE A 20 -16.63 -15.81 -0.37
C ILE A 20 -18.15 -15.77 -0.21
N GLU A 21 -18.68 -14.62 0.16
CA GLU A 21 -20.12 -14.46 0.35
C GLU A 21 -20.87 -14.66 -0.96
N GLN A 22 -20.35 -14.11 -2.05
CA GLN A 22 -21.03 -14.16 -3.35
C GLN A 22 -20.96 -15.52 -4.02
N TRP A 23 -19.80 -16.19 -3.97
CA TRP A 23 -19.54 -17.42 -4.72
C TRP A 23 -19.18 -18.62 -3.85
N GLY A 24 -19.19 -18.49 -2.53
CA GLY A 24 -18.75 -19.55 -1.65
C GLY A 24 -19.54 -20.85 -1.75
N ALA A 25 -20.79 -20.77 -2.24
CA ALA A 25 -21.64 -21.95 -2.42
C ALA A 25 -21.45 -22.62 -3.79
N GLU A 26 -20.68 -22.00 -4.69
CA GLU A 26 -20.45 -22.57 -6.03
C GLU A 26 -19.58 -23.82 -5.91
N SER A 27 -19.88 -24.81 -6.75
CA SER A 27 -19.17 -26.09 -6.69
C SER A 27 -17.70 -26.01 -7.09
N ASP A 28 -17.34 -25.01 -7.91
CA ASP A 28 -15.97 -24.81 -8.37
C ASP A 28 -15.20 -23.78 -7.53
N PHE A 29 -15.82 -23.27 -6.48
CA PHE A 29 -15.15 -22.32 -5.57
C PHE A 29 -14.04 -23.03 -4.81
N PRO A 30 -12.90 -22.34 -4.53
CA PRO A 30 -11.80 -22.94 -3.76
C PRO A 30 -12.29 -23.54 -2.46
N ALA A 31 -11.85 -24.76 -2.16
CA ALA A 31 -12.31 -25.49 -0.99
C ALA A 31 -11.88 -24.80 0.30
N MET A 32 -12.82 -24.69 1.24
CA MET A 32 -12.56 -24.11 2.55
C MET A 32 -12.18 -25.16 3.58
N ASP A 33 -11.93 -26.39 3.16
CA ASP A 33 -11.53 -27.47 4.05
C ASP A 33 -10.23 -27.10 4.78
N GLY A 34 -10.24 -27.18 6.08
CA GLY A 34 -9.09 -26.83 6.89
C GLY A 34 -8.88 -25.35 7.10
N VAL A 35 -9.78 -24.51 6.57
CA VAL A 35 -9.70 -23.06 6.75
C VAL A 35 -10.67 -22.65 7.86
N ASP A 36 -10.14 -22.11 8.94
CA ASP A 36 -10.95 -21.51 10.01
C ASP A 36 -11.31 -20.09 9.57
N ARG A 37 -12.61 -19.82 9.50
CA ARG A 37 -13.08 -18.51 9.05
C ARG A 37 -12.61 -17.38 9.97
N GLU A 38 -12.55 -17.64 11.27
CA GLU A 38 -12.07 -16.66 12.23
C GLU A 38 -10.59 -16.33 12.00
N GLU A 39 -9.77 -17.36 11.78
CA GLU A 39 -8.36 -17.17 11.45
C GLU A 39 -8.20 -16.43 10.13
N LEU A 40 -9.03 -16.77 9.16
CA LEU A 40 -9.00 -16.07 7.86
C LEU A 40 -9.36 -14.60 8.04
N ASP A 41 -10.38 -14.28 8.80
CA ASP A 41 -10.78 -12.89 9.03
C ASP A 41 -9.67 -12.12 9.73
N ASP A 42 -8.99 -12.72 10.70
CA ASP A 42 -7.86 -12.10 11.40
C ASP A 42 -6.70 -11.85 10.42
N TYR A 43 -6.40 -12.84 9.59
CA TYR A 43 -5.35 -12.70 8.58
C TYR A 43 -5.66 -11.56 7.59
N LEU A 44 -6.90 -11.50 7.10
CA LEU A 44 -7.31 -10.47 6.16
C LEU A 44 -7.28 -9.08 6.81
N PHE A 45 -7.66 -8.99 8.07
CA PHE A 45 -7.60 -7.74 8.81
C PHE A 45 -6.15 -7.26 8.93
N GLU A 46 -5.24 -8.15 9.32
CA GLU A 46 -3.81 -7.79 9.42
C GLU A 46 -3.24 -7.41 8.06
N TYR A 47 -3.60 -8.13 7.01
CA TYR A 47 -3.17 -7.82 5.66
C TYR A 47 -3.60 -6.41 5.26
N GLN A 48 -4.89 -6.11 5.49
CA GLN A 48 -5.41 -4.79 5.16
C GLN A 48 -4.77 -3.70 6.01
N ARG A 49 -4.53 -3.98 7.28
CA ARG A 49 -3.87 -3.03 8.17
C ARG A 49 -2.47 -2.67 7.66
N ILE A 50 -1.74 -3.64 7.16
CA ILE A 50 -0.41 -3.40 6.60
C ILE A 50 -0.52 -2.55 5.32
N LEU A 51 -1.48 -2.87 4.45
CA LEU A 51 -1.69 -2.09 3.24
C LEU A 51 -2.04 -0.63 3.56
N ASP A 52 -2.81 -0.41 4.62
CA ASP A 52 -3.25 0.92 5.01
C ASP A 52 -2.22 1.68 5.84
N SER A 53 -1.10 1.04 6.19
CA SER A 53 -0.13 1.62 7.12
C SER A 53 0.51 2.91 6.62
N GLU A 54 0.55 3.14 5.32
CA GLU A 54 1.06 4.40 4.77
C GLU A 54 0.01 5.50 4.76
N GLY A 55 -1.27 5.15 4.97
CA GLY A 55 -2.37 6.08 4.91
C GLY A 55 -2.88 6.27 3.49
N SER A 56 -3.80 7.22 3.32
CA SER A 56 -4.39 7.52 2.02
C SER A 56 -3.37 8.16 1.08
N GLN A 57 -3.67 8.16 -0.21
CA GLN A 57 -2.83 8.81 -1.20
C GLN A 57 -2.65 10.30 -0.88
N LYS A 58 -3.71 10.95 -0.42
CA LYS A 58 -3.65 12.36 -0.03
C LYS A 58 -2.70 12.56 1.15
N ALA A 59 -2.79 11.70 2.17
CA ALA A 59 -1.89 11.78 3.33
C ALA A 59 -0.44 11.56 2.91
N GLN A 60 -0.19 10.62 2.00
CA GLN A 60 1.15 10.38 1.49
C GLN A 60 1.71 11.59 0.73
N LEU A 61 0.88 12.20 -0.13
CA LEU A 61 1.29 13.40 -0.87
C LEU A 61 1.66 14.54 0.09
N THR A 62 0.86 14.74 1.13
CA THR A 62 1.14 15.76 2.13
C THR A 62 2.44 15.48 2.85
N LYS A 63 2.64 14.24 3.31
CA LYS A 63 3.84 13.85 4.06
C LYS A 63 5.10 14.03 3.21
N TYR A 64 5.11 13.50 1.99
CA TYR A 64 6.28 13.57 1.13
C TYR A 64 6.50 14.97 0.57
N GLY A 65 5.41 15.74 0.38
CA GLY A 65 5.53 17.13 0.01
C GLY A 65 6.22 17.97 1.08
N ILE A 66 5.88 17.75 2.34
CA ILE A 66 6.54 18.43 3.46
C ILE A 66 8.03 18.07 3.50
N VAL A 67 8.33 16.78 3.36
CA VAL A 67 9.74 16.33 3.35
C VAL A 67 10.51 16.98 2.20
N ALA A 68 9.89 17.11 1.03
CA ALA A 68 10.54 17.70 -0.14
C ALA A 68 10.86 19.18 0.06
N ILE A 69 10.07 19.89 0.87
CA ILE A 69 10.25 21.32 1.14
C ILE A 69 11.34 21.58 2.17
N ILE A 70 11.58 20.65 3.08
CA ILE A 70 12.54 20.85 4.19
C ILE A 70 13.94 21.31 3.71
N PRO A 71 14.58 20.68 2.72
CA PRO A 71 15.88 21.16 2.23
C PRO A 71 15.84 22.60 1.71
N ILE A 72 14.75 22.99 1.06
CA ILE A 72 14.59 24.35 0.53
C ILE A 72 14.60 25.35 1.71
N ILE A 73 13.85 25.04 2.76
CA ILE A 73 13.78 25.90 3.95
C ILE A 73 15.15 26.02 4.61
N ILE A 74 15.86 24.90 4.76
CA ILE A 74 17.18 24.89 5.37
C ILE A 74 18.15 25.74 4.56
N LEU A 75 18.19 25.55 3.24
CA LEU A 75 19.11 26.29 2.37
C LEU A 75 18.78 27.78 2.33
N SER A 76 17.50 28.14 2.43
CA SER A 76 17.09 29.54 2.41
C SER A 76 17.51 30.31 3.67
N ALA A 77 17.90 29.61 4.73
CA ALA A 77 18.41 30.24 5.95
C ALA A 77 19.85 30.75 5.80
N PHE A 78 20.55 30.38 4.74
CA PHE A 78 21.93 30.75 4.51
C PHE A 78 22.04 31.79 3.39
N PRO A 79 22.99 32.76 3.48
CA PRO A 79 23.22 33.68 2.36
C PRO A 79 23.72 32.92 1.15
N GLU A 80 23.33 33.41 -0.04
CA GLU A 80 23.81 32.83 -1.31
C GLU A 80 25.32 32.72 -1.38
N SER A 81 26.02 33.72 -0.83
CA SER A 81 27.48 33.75 -0.87
C SER A 81 28.14 32.61 -0.10
N MET A 82 27.41 32.00 0.83
CA MET A 82 27.94 30.89 1.64
C MET A 82 27.69 29.52 0.98
N LEU A 83 26.91 29.51 -0.09
CA LEU A 83 26.51 28.27 -0.75
C LEU A 83 27.25 28.10 -2.08
N PRO A 84 27.73 26.88 -2.38
CA PRO A 84 28.52 26.67 -3.62
C PRO A 84 27.68 26.80 -4.89
N TRP A 85 26.36 26.76 -4.78
CA TRP A 85 25.49 26.80 -5.94
C TRP A 85 24.98 28.20 -6.30
N GLY A 86 25.22 29.20 -5.46
CA GLY A 86 24.80 30.58 -5.70
C GLY A 86 23.33 30.70 -6.08
N LYS A 87 23.08 31.25 -7.24
CA LYS A 87 21.70 31.50 -7.73
C LYS A 87 20.93 30.19 -8.00
N TYR A 88 21.61 29.06 -8.11
CA TYR A 88 20.97 27.78 -8.37
C TYR A 88 20.59 27.04 -7.08
N THR A 89 20.77 27.66 -5.91
CA THR A 89 20.48 27.05 -4.62
C THR A 89 19.05 26.51 -4.54
N LEU A 90 18.06 27.26 -5.05
CA LEU A 90 16.67 26.82 -5.05
C LEU A 90 16.49 25.54 -5.86
N VAL A 91 17.09 25.49 -7.04
CA VAL A 91 17.02 24.31 -7.91
C VAL A 91 17.65 23.09 -7.22
N VAL A 92 18.82 23.29 -6.61
CA VAL A 92 19.49 22.21 -5.86
C VAL A 92 18.65 21.77 -4.68
N GLY A 93 18.03 22.69 -3.96
CA GLY A 93 17.14 22.36 -2.84
C GLY A 93 15.96 21.52 -3.27
N VAL A 94 15.32 21.87 -4.38
CA VAL A 94 14.21 21.09 -4.95
C VAL A 94 14.68 19.68 -5.32
N ALA A 95 15.82 19.59 -5.99
CA ALA A 95 16.37 18.30 -6.42
C ALA A 95 16.66 17.38 -5.22
N ILE A 96 17.29 17.94 -4.17
CA ILE A 96 17.58 17.18 -2.96
C ILE A 96 16.30 16.74 -2.26
N GLY A 97 15.32 17.65 -2.15
CA GLY A 97 14.04 17.35 -1.49
C GLY A 97 13.29 16.25 -2.20
N VAL A 98 13.23 16.30 -3.53
CA VAL A 98 12.56 15.26 -4.31
C VAL A 98 13.30 13.92 -4.15
N ALA A 99 14.63 13.93 -4.21
CA ALA A 99 15.42 12.71 -4.05
C ALA A 99 15.19 12.07 -2.70
N VAL A 100 15.19 12.86 -1.62
CA VAL A 100 14.94 12.36 -0.26
C VAL A 100 13.53 11.79 -0.16
N ALA A 101 12.53 12.51 -0.68
CA ALA A 101 11.14 12.04 -0.64
C ALA A 101 10.98 10.72 -1.38
N LEU A 102 11.60 10.58 -2.55
CA LEU A 102 11.54 9.32 -3.31
C LEU A 102 12.23 8.19 -2.57
N CYS A 103 13.36 8.45 -1.91
CA CYS A 103 14.04 7.44 -1.11
C CYS A 103 13.17 6.96 0.04
N LEU A 104 12.53 7.90 0.76
CA LEU A 104 11.63 7.55 1.87
C LEU A 104 10.43 6.76 1.38
N LYS A 105 9.85 7.13 0.24
CA LYS A 105 8.74 6.38 -0.34
C LYS A 105 9.19 4.97 -0.71
N GLY A 106 10.36 4.83 -1.32
CA GLY A 106 10.91 3.52 -1.66
C GLY A 106 11.10 2.63 -0.44
N LEU A 107 11.65 3.20 0.65
CA LEU A 107 11.81 2.47 1.90
C LEU A 107 10.46 2.06 2.48
N ALA A 108 9.47 2.95 2.45
CA ALA A 108 8.14 2.64 2.95
C ALA A 108 7.49 1.49 2.16
N VAL A 109 7.61 1.51 0.85
CA VAL A 109 7.10 0.43 -0.01
C VAL A 109 7.80 -0.89 0.31
N LEU A 110 9.12 -0.86 0.49
CA LEU A 110 9.87 -2.07 0.84
C LEU A 110 9.46 -2.62 2.20
N LEU A 111 9.19 -1.75 3.17
CA LEU A 111 8.71 -2.17 4.50
C LEU A 111 7.34 -2.83 4.40
N VAL A 112 6.42 -2.25 3.63
CA VAL A 112 5.09 -2.83 3.43
C VAL A 112 5.21 -4.20 2.79
N LYS A 113 6.00 -4.31 1.72
CA LYS A 113 6.21 -5.60 1.05
C LYS A 113 6.83 -6.64 1.98
N SER A 114 7.80 -6.24 2.80
CA SER A 114 8.44 -7.12 3.77
C SER A 114 7.44 -7.63 4.80
N ARG A 115 6.61 -6.73 5.33
CA ARG A 115 5.58 -7.10 6.30
C ARG A 115 4.55 -8.05 5.70
N LEU A 116 4.12 -7.78 4.48
CA LEU A 116 3.16 -8.66 3.79
C LEU A 116 3.78 -10.03 3.53
N ARG A 117 5.04 -10.08 3.12
CA ARG A 117 5.75 -11.33 2.90
C ARG A 117 5.83 -12.15 4.19
N SER A 118 6.17 -11.48 5.28
CA SER A 118 6.26 -12.13 6.59
C SER A 118 4.92 -12.67 7.03
N LEU A 119 3.86 -11.89 6.87
CA LEU A 119 2.50 -12.31 7.22
C LEU A 119 2.07 -13.50 6.40
N ARG A 120 2.31 -13.47 5.08
CA ARG A 120 1.97 -14.59 4.20
C ARG A 120 2.76 -15.84 4.52
N SER A 121 4.04 -15.70 4.86
CA SER A 121 4.86 -16.84 5.24
C SER A 121 4.38 -17.50 6.52
N ALA A 122 3.95 -16.67 7.50
CA ALA A 122 3.43 -17.18 8.76
C ALA A 122 2.06 -17.83 8.62
N ASN A 123 1.32 -17.49 7.55
CA ASN A 123 -0.04 -17.97 7.32
C ASN A 123 -0.17 -18.50 5.89
N ALA A 124 0.76 -19.38 5.50
CA ALA A 124 0.86 -19.82 4.10
C ALA A 124 -0.43 -20.42 3.55
N GLY A 125 -1.14 -21.22 4.36
CA GLY A 125 -2.40 -21.81 3.94
C GLY A 125 -3.49 -20.78 3.68
N LEU A 126 -3.60 -19.80 4.57
CA LEU A 126 -4.58 -18.71 4.43
C LEU A 126 -4.21 -17.80 3.26
N ALA A 127 -2.92 -17.53 3.09
CA ALA A 127 -2.44 -16.72 1.98
C ALA A 127 -2.76 -17.38 0.64
N ASP A 128 -2.50 -18.68 0.53
CA ASP A 128 -2.80 -19.44 -0.67
C ASP A 128 -4.30 -19.48 -0.96
N PHE A 129 -5.11 -19.71 0.06
CA PHE A 129 -6.56 -19.71 -0.09
C PHE A 129 -7.06 -18.35 -0.57
N SER A 130 -6.58 -17.27 0.04
CA SER A 130 -6.99 -15.91 -0.35
C SER A 130 -6.60 -15.61 -1.80
N ALA A 131 -5.41 -16.03 -2.22
CA ALA A 131 -4.97 -15.83 -3.60
C ALA A 131 -5.86 -16.58 -4.58
N ARG A 132 -6.26 -17.82 -4.23
CA ARG A 132 -7.16 -18.61 -5.08
C ARG A 132 -8.55 -17.99 -5.16
N VAL A 133 -9.05 -17.43 -4.06
CA VAL A 133 -10.33 -16.74 -4.04
C VAL A 133 -10.30 -15.52 -4.98
N ILE A 134 -9.23 -14.75 -4.92
CA ILE A 134 -9.07 -13.57 -5.79
C ILE A 134 -9.02 -14.00 -7.26
N ALA A 135 -8.25 -15.05 -7.57
CA ALA A 135 -8.15 -15.56 -8.94
C ALA A 135 -9.51 -16.05 -9.44
N TYR A 136 -10.27 -16.74 -8.59
CA TYR A 136 -11.61 -17.20 -8.92
C TYR A 136 -12.54 -16.03 -9.24
N ARG A 137 -12.51 -15.00 -8.38
CA ARG A 137 -13.31 -13.80 -8.58
C ARG A 137 -12.96 -13.11 -9.90
N ASP A 138 -11.68 -12.99 -10.20
CA ASP A 138 -11.23 -12.35 -11.44
C ASP A 138 -11.72 -13.13 -12.66
N ASN A 139 -11.67 -14.46 -12.61
CA ASN A 139 -12.17 -15.32 -13.68
C ASN A 139 -13.69 -15.17 -13.85
N LYS A 140 -14.44 -15.10 -12.74
CA LYS A 140 -15.88 -14.91 -12.81
C LYS A 140 -16.25 -13.55 -13.41
N ASN A 141 -15.53 -12.51 -13.02
CA ASN A 141 -15.76 -11.17 -13.55
C ASN A 141 -15.39 -11.08 -15.03
N ALA A 142 -14.34 -11.75 -15.45
CA ALA A 142 -13.90 -11.75 -16.83
C ALA A 142 -14.89 -12.55 -17.73
N ALA A 143 -15.56 -13.54 -17.16
CA ALA A 143 -16.52 -14.36 -17.90
C ALA A 143 -17.90 -13.72 -18.05
N SER A 144 -18.22 -12.67 -17.28
CA SER A 144 -19.53 -12.02 -17.31
C SER A 144 -19.66 -10.83 -18.26
#